data_245726f9be83b579e6f557291eb61a5b
#
_entry.id   245726f9be83b579e6f557291eb61a5b
#
_cell.length_a   1.000
_cell.length_b   1.000
_cell.length_c   1.000
_cell.angle_alpha   90.00
_cell.angle_beta   90.00
_cell.angle_gamma   90.00
#
_symmetry.space_group_name_H-M   'P 1'
#
loop_
_entity.id
_entity.type
_entity.pdbx_description
1 polymer ?
#
loop_
_entity_poly.entity_id
_entity_poly.type
_entity_poly.pdbx_seq_one_letter_code
_entity_poly.pdbx_strand_id
1 'polypeptide(L)'
;MGKASRAKVEPSRREKIAAQQAAARRAEQRRRILIASGSILVVLVVVVVFVVVKLNSGSGSGTDNSSNGPTGSALASVVKTVTSVPASTLDTVGAGKGIIATPQSITGSALTANGKPEMLYIGAEYCPYCAAERWSMIVALSRFGTLTGLSTVHSAAADGAGVAEPYPNTPTWTFVHATYTSQYLTFTPVETYTNTPDSANKYYYPLQTPTTAEQALLTKYDVPPLVPSSDAGAIPFVDFGNKYALAGAGYLPSTLAGLSWATIAADLSNPSSTVAQQVDGTANYITAAICGITGNAPASVCTSSIQALESKI
;
A
#
# COMPACT_ATOMS: atom_id res chain seq x y z
N MET A 1 -37.60 27.28 52.49
CA MET A 1 -36.29 27.36 51.85
C MET A 1 -36.07 26.07 51.06
N GLY A 2 -36.38 26.10 49.74
CA GLY A 2 -36.24 24.93 48.85
C GLY A 2 -34.90 24.92 48.18
N LYS A 3 -34.15 23.80 48.32
CA LYS A 3 -32.92 23.53 47.55
C LYS A 3 -33.32 23.05 46.16
N ALA A 4 -33.01 23.87 45.15
CA ALA A 4 -33.16 23.49 43.74
C ALA A 4 -32.10 22.44 43.39
N SER A 5 -32.56 21.24 43.08
CA SER A 5 -31.73 20.14 42.52
C SER A 5 -31.39 20.51 41.06
N ARG A 6 -30.10 20.76 40.77
CA ARG A 6 -29.62 20.90 39.38
C ARG A 6 -29.57 19.50 38.76
N ALA A 7 -30.50 19.25 37.84
CA ALA A 7 -30.48 18.09 37.00
C ALA A 7 -29.18 18.11 36.14
N LYS A 8 -28.38 17.06 36.25
CA LYS A 8 -27.18 16.85 35.43
C LYS A 8 -27.64 16.49 34.02
N VAL A 9 -27.51 17.43 33.09
CA VAL A 9 -27.81 17.18 31.67
C VAL A 9 -26.79 16.16 31.15
N GLU A 10 -27.25 14.99 30.71
CA GLU A 10 -26.39 14.01 30.07
C GLU A 10 -25.95 14.53 28.68
N PRO A 11 -24.65 14.47 28.37
CA PRO A 11 -24.16 14.92 27.07
C PRO A 11 -24.76 14.08 25.93
N SER A 12 -25.13 14.76 24.85
CA SER A 12 -25.72 14.14 23.69
C SER A 12 -24.76 13.11 23.05
N ARG A 13 -25.29 12.16 22.28
CA ARG A 13 -24.49 11.13 21.59
C ARG A 13 -23.39 11.76 20.70
N ARG A 14 -23.67 12.91 20.07
CA ARG A 14 -22.71 13.68 19.26
C ARG A 14 -21.57 14.25 20.10
N GLU A 15 -21.86 14.76 21.30
CA GLU A 15 -20.85 15.29 22.21
C GLU A 15 -19.96 14.18 22.78
N LYS A 16 -20.50 12.99 23.03
CA LYS A 16 -19.73 11.80 23.46
C LYS A 16 -18.76 11.36 22.37
N ILE A 17 -19.23 11.32 21.11
CA ILE A 17 -18.37 10.97 19.95
C ILE A 17 -17.30 12.04 19.72
N ALA A 18 -17.64 13.33 19.77
CA ALA A 18 -16.66 14.40 19.62
C ALA A 18 -15.61 14.40 20.75
N ALA A 19 -16.02 14.11 21.99
CA ALA A 19 -15.11 13.96 23.13
C ALA A 19 -14.17 12.75 22.97
N GLN A 20 -14.67 11.63 22.46
CA GLN A 20 -13.84 10.45 22.17
C GLN A 20 -12.82 10.72 21.06
N GLN A 21 -13.22 11.38 19.99
CA GLN A 21 -12.31 11.78 18.90
C GLN A 21 -11.25 12.78 19.39
N ALA A 22 -11.64 13.74 20.22
CA ALA A 22 -10.70 14.70 20.80
C ALA A 22 -9.72 14.02 21.79
N ALA A 23 -10.17 13.03 22.54
CA ALA A 23 -9.33 12.24 23.45
C ALA A 23 -8.34 11.36 22.67
N ALA A 24 -8.79 10.73 21.57
CA ALA A 24 -7.96 9.92 20.69
C ALA A 24 -6.84 10.78 20.04
N ARG A 25 -7.18 11.96 19.52
CA ARG A 25 -6.19 12.91 18.95
C ARG A 25 -5.16 13.37 19.98
N ARG A 26 -5.57 13.64 21.23
CA ARG A 26 -4.65 14.02 22.32
C ARG A 26 -3.75 12.86 22.76
N ALA A 27 -4.27 11.63 22.78
CA ALA A 27 -3.48 10.43 23.07
C ALA A 27 -2.42 10.17 21.97
N GLU A 28 -2.80 10.36 20.72
CA GLU A 28 -1.89 10.21 19.58
C GLU A 28 -0.81 11.31 19.55
N GLN A 29 -1.15 12.56 19.86
CA GLN A 29 -0.17 13.64 20.01
C GLN A 29 0.81 13.39 21.15
N ARG A 30 0.35 12.91 22.31
CA ARG A 30 1.23 12.54 23.44
C ARG A 30 2.15 11.38 23.08
N ARG A 31 1.64 10.37 22.36
CA ARG A 31 2.44 9.24 21.87
C ARG A 31 3.52 9.72 20.88
N ARG A 32 3.19 10.64 19.97
CA ARG A 32 4.16 11.25 19.03
C ARG A 32 5.25 12.03 19.76
N ILE A 33 4.92 12.79 20.81
CA ILE A 33 5.88 13.54 21.61
C ILE A 33 6.80 12.60 22.40
N LEU A 34 6.29 11.51 22.97
CA LEU A 34 7.09 10.52 23.71
C LEU A 34 8.01 9.72 22.77
N ILE A 35 7.57 9.43 21.53
CA ILE A 35 8.42 8.78 20.53
C ILE A 35 9.49 9.75 20.00
N ALA A 36 9.16 11.02 19.81
CA ALA A 36 10.12 12.03 19.34
C ALA A 36 11.23 12.32 20.36
N SER A 37 10.95 12.29 21.67
CA SER A 37 11.96 12.53 22.71
C SER A 37 12.88 11.33 22.97
N GLY A 38 12.46 10.09 22.62
CA GLY A 38 13.32 8.89 22.69
C GLY A 38 14.25 8.71 21.49
N SER A 39 13.95 9.37 20.37
CA SER A 39 14.60 9.10 19.07
C SER A 39 15.89 9.89 18.83
N ILE A 40 16.15 10.98 19.57
CA ILE A 40 17.28 11.88 19.28
C ILE A 40 18.62 11.19 19.55
N LEU A 41 18.69 10.33 20.55
CA LEU A 41 19.94 9.63 20.90
C LEU A 41 20.25 8.48 19.93
N VAL A 42 19.23 7.77 19.44
CA VAL A 42 19.40 6.70 18.45
C VAL A 42 19.76 7.26 17.08
N VAL A 43 19.17 8.40 16.69
CA VAL A 43 19.48 9.07 15.41
C VAL A 43 20.91 9.57 15.38
N LEU A 44 21.46 10.11 16.48
CA LEU A 44 22.85 10.53 16.54
C LEU A 44 23.84 9.37 16.37
N VAL A 45 23.56 8.21 16.96
CA VAL A 45 24.42 7.02 16.79
C VAL A 45 24.34 6.49 15.37
N VAL A 46 23.15 6.44 14.77
CA VAL A 46 22.95 6.00 13.37
C VAL A 46 23.61 6.96 12.39
N VAL A 47 23.51 8.27 12.61
CA VAL A 47 24.17 9.27 11.75
C VAL A 47 25.70 9.17 11.84
N VAL A 48 26.27 8.94 13.02
CA VAL A 48 27.73 8.75 13.16
C VAL A 48 28.19 7.47 12.46
N VAL A 49 27.44 6.36 12.56
CA VAL A 49 27.76 5.12 11.84
C VAL A 49 27.64 5.32 10.32
N PHE A 50 26.62 6.04 9.84
CA PHE A 50 26.44 6.34 8.41
C PHE A 50 27.54 7.25 7.86
N VAL A 51 28.00 8.23 8.63
CA VAL A 51 29.10 9.12 8.21
C VAL A 51 30.42 8.35 8.13
N VAL A 52 30.68 7.45 9.07
CA VAL A 52 31.91 6.62 9.05
C VAL A 52 31.90 5.61 7.89
N VAL A 53 30.73 5.01 7.57
CA VAL A 53 30.59 4.11 6.43
C VAL A 53 30.73 4.88 5.09
N LYS A 54 30.16 6.11 5.00
CA LYS A 54 30.27 6.95 3.79
C LYS A 54 31.67 7.48 3.51
N LEU A 55 32.48 7.69 4.54
CA LEU A 55 33.87 8.13 4.38
C LEU A 55 34.83 7.01 3.92
N ASN A 56 34.41 5.75 4.07
CA ASN A 56 35.23 4.58 3.70
C ASN A 56 34.81 3.89 2.41
N SER A 57 33.73 4.35 1.74
CA SER A 57 33.24 3.80 0.47
C SER A 57 33.29 4.89 -0.59
N GLY A 58 34.32 4.82 -1.46
CA GLY A 58 34.51 5.78 -2.53
C GLY A 58 33.37 5.83 -3.55
N SER A 59 32.97 7.03 -3.89
CA SER A 59 32.35 7.55 -5.12
C SER A 59 31.19 6.75 -5.76
N GLY A 60 30.01 7.25 -5.46
CA GLY A 60 28.77 6.92 -6.16
C GLY A 60 27.61 7.74 -5.59
N SER A 61 27.79 9.08 -5.45
CA SER A 61 26.79 9.93 -4.81
C SER A 61 25.78 10.40 -5.85
N GLY A 62 24.67 9.65 -6.00
CA GLY A 62 23.42 10.20 -6.48
C GLY A 62 22.58 10.54 -5.26
N THR A 63 22.56 11.81 -4.87
CA THR A 63 21.59 12.33 -3.89
C THR A 63 20.23 12.42 -4.58
N ASP A 64 19.37 11.41 -4.33
CA ASP A 64 17.96 11.42 -4.74
C ASP A 64 17.15 12.41 -3.90
N ASN A 65 17.46 13.69 -4.04
CA ASN A 65 16.65 14.80 -3.54
C ASN A 65 15.73 15.38 -4.63
N SER A 66 15.38 14.56 -5.64
CA SER A 66 14.41 14.99 -6.65
C SER A 66 13.01 14.63 -6.19
N SER A 67 12.12 15.60 -6.23
CA SER A 67 10.65 15.43 -6.10
C SER A 67 10.05 14.43 -7.12
N ASN A 68 10.87 13.93 -8.05
CA ASN A 68 10.52 13.02 -9.14
C ASN A 68 11.39 11.77 -9.03
N GLY A 69 11.19 10.85 -8.15
CA GLY A 69 11.81 9.54 -8.05
C GLY A 69 13.05 9.20 -8.91
N PRO A 70 13.66 8.04 -8.76
CA PRO A 70 14.83 7.64 -9.56
C PRO A 70 14.47 7.48 -11.05
N THR A 71 15.42 7.79 -11.93
CA THR A 71 15.33 7.63 -13.39
C THR A 71 16.55 6.89 -13.93
N GLY A 72 16.51 6.50 -15.21
CA GLY A 72 17.67 5.86 -15.87
C GLY A 72 18.18 4.62 -15.16
N SER A 73 19.49 4.54 -14.93
CA SER A 73 20.13 3.39 -14.28
C SER A 73 19.74 3.22 -12.80
N ALA A 74 19.45 4.30 -12.09
CA ALA A 74 18.97 4.25 -10.70
C ALA A 74 17.58 3.61 -10.66
N LEU A 75 16.65 3.99 -11.54
CA LEU A 75 15.35 3.35 -11.66
C LEU A 75 15.49 1.87 -12.00
N ALA A 76 16.33 1.52 -12.99
CA ALA A 76 16.55 0.13 -13.38
C ALA A 76 17.07 -0.72 -12.21
N SER A 77 17.95 -0.16 -11.36
CA SER A 77 18.44 -0.84 -10.15
C SER A 77 17.33 -1.06 -9.14
N VAL A 78 16.50 -0.06 -8.86
CA VAL A 78 15.38 -0.18 -7.92
C VAL A 78 14.34 -1.17 -8.45
N VAL A 79 13.96 -1.10 -9.73
CA VAL A 79 13.05 -2.07 -10.37
C VAL A 79 13.58 -3.48 -10.21
N LYS A 80 14.88 -3.70 -10.53
CA LYS A 80 15.50 -5.01 -10.39
C LYS A 80 15.38 -5.53 -8.95
N THR A 81 15.63 -4.69 -7.95
CA THR A 81 15.60 -5.10 -6.54
C THR A 81 14.19 -5.46 -6.11
N VAL A 82 13.18 -4.62 -6.40
CA VAL A 82 11.80 -4.88 -5.98
C VAL A 82 11.17 -6.08 -6.70
N THR A 83 11.57 -6.34 -7.96
CA THR A 83 11.04 -7.48 -8.73
C THR A 83 11.80 -8.79 -8.51
N SER A 84 12.84 -8.79 -7.65
CA SER A 84 13.64 -9.98 -7.36
C SER A 84 13.91 -10.18 -5.87
N VAL A 85 12.94 -9.82 -5.01
CA VAL A 85 13.01 -10.14 -3.57
C VAL A 85 13.20 -11.64 -3.41
N PRO A 86 14.23 -12.10 -2.66
CA PRO A 86 14.53 -13.53 -2.53
C PRO A 86 13.36 -14.30 -1.91
N ALA A 87 13.06 -15.48 -2.46
CA ALA A 87 12.01 -16.35 -1.90
C ALA A 87 12.27 -16.68 -0.42
N SER A 88 13.53 -16.88 -0.02
CA SER A 88 13.90 -17.11 1.38
C SER A 88 13.58 -15.93 2.31
N THR A 89 13.65 -14.70 1.81
CA THR A 89 13.24 -13.51 2.55
C THR A 89 11.72 -13.52 2.75
N LEU A 90 10.97 -13.74 1.67
CA LEU A 90 9.50 -13.82 1.70
C LEU A 90 9.01 -14.95 2.64
N ASP A 91 9.65 -16.12 2.58
CA ASP A 91 9.34 -17.24 3.48
C ASP A 91 9.64 -16.89 4.96
N THR A 92 10.74 -16.18 5.22
CA THR A 92 11.11 -15.75 6.58
C THR A 92 10.14 -14.72 7.12
N VAL A 93 9.68 -13.78 6.31
CA VAL A 93 8.65 -12.79 6.66
C VAL A 93 7.30 -13.48 6.91
N GLY A 94 6.92 -14.45 6.07
CA GLY A 94 5.67 -15.18 6.17
C GLY A 94 4.45 -14.25 6.17
N ALA A 95 3.62 -14.31 7.21
CA ALA A 95 2.45 -13.44 7.37
C ALA A 95 2.79 -11.96 7.64
N GLY A 96 4.06 -11.66 7.95
CA GLY A 96 4.48 -10.33 8.32
C GLY A 96 3.93 -9.84 9.66
N LYS A 97 4.23 -8.57 9.99
CA LYS A 97 3.74 -7.88 11.19
C LYS A 97 3.20 -6.51 10.81
N GLY A 98 2.15 -6.07 11.51
CA GLY A 98 1.54 -4.76 11.24
C GLY A 98 0.67 -4.74 10.00
N ILE A 99 0.23 -5.89 9.53
CA ILE A 99 -0.75 -6.04 8.44
C ILE A 99 -2.12 -5.62 8.98
N ILE A 100 -2.80 -4.72 8.27
CA ILE A 100 -4.09 -4.14 8.67
C ILE A 100 -5.26 -4.59 7.79
N ALA A 101 -4.98 -5.07 6.58
CA ALA A 101 -5.95 -5.66 5.68
C ALA A 101 -5.32 -6.80 4.87
N THR A 102 -6.10 -7.80 4.57
CA THR A 102 -5.74 -8.94 3.72
C THR A 102 -6.85 -9.19 2.71
N PRO A 103 -6.58 -9.84 1.57
CA PRO A 103 -7.65 -10.30 0.71
C PRO A 103 -8.70 -11.07 1.51
N GLN A 104 -9.96 -10.91 1.15
CA GLN A 104 -11.10 -11.60 1.78
C GLN A 104 -11.84 -12.40 0.71
N SER A 105 -12.39 -13.56 1.08
CA SER A 105 -13.20 -14.37 0.17
C SER A 105 -14.45 -13.63 -0.26
N ILE A 106 -14.71 -13.62 -1.57
CA ILE A 106 -15.93 -13.11 -2.19
C ILE A 106 -16.54 -14.17 -3.08
N THR A 107 -17.77 -13.95 -3.55
CA THR A 107 -18.46 -14.92 -4.41
C THR A 107 -18.90 -14.25 -5.71
N GLY A 108 -18.43 -14.79 -6.84
CA GLY A 108 -18.80 -14.33 -8.18
C GLY A 108 -18.48 -15.35 -9.26
N SER A 109 -18.92 -15.07 -10.49
CA SER A 109 -18.44 -15.80 -11.65
C SER A 109 -16.97 -15.51 -11.86
N ALA A 110 -16.17 -16.48 -12.27
CA ALA A 110 -14.73 -16.31 -12.46
C ALA A 110 -14.43 -15.09 -13.35
N LEU A 111 -13.62 -14.18 -12.83
CA LEU A 111 -13.10 -13.02 -13.59
C LEU A 111 -11.87 -13.50 -14.36
N THR A 112 -11.94 -13.38 -15.69
CA THR A 112 -10.88 -13.86 -16.59
C THR A 112 -10.64 -12.86 -17.71
N ALA A 113 -9.40 -12.75 -18.15
CA ALA A 113 -9.00 -12.01 -19.34
C ALA A 113 -7.95 -12.81 -20.12
N ASN A 114 -8.06 -12.80 -21.46
CA ASN A 114 -7.15 -13.53 -22.34
C ASN A 114 -7.01 -15.03 -22.01
N GLY A 115 -8.12 -15.65 -21.55
CA GLY A 115 -8.16 -17.07 -21.20
C GLY A 115 -7.44 -17.44 -19.89
N LYS A 116 -7.10 -16.45 -19.05
CA LYS A 116 -6.44 -16.64 -17.76
C LYS A 116 -7.24 -15.99 -16.64
N PRO A 117 -7.08 -16.42 -15.37
CA PRO A 117 -7.57 -15.66 -14.23
C PRO A 117 -7.07 -14.23 -14.28
N GLU A 118 -7.90 -13.28 -13.89
CA GLU A 118 -7.56 -11.86 -13.89
C GLU A 118 -7.40 -11.32 -12.47
N MET A 119 -6.36 -10.52 -12.28
CA MET A 119 -6.20 -9.62 -11.14
C MET A 119 -6.48 -8.21 -11.62
N LEU A 120 -7.61 -7.65 -11.19
CA LEU A 120 -7.98 -6.24 -11.44
C LEU A 120 -7.50 -5.37 -10.28
N TYR A 121 -6.90 -4.23 -10.59
CA TYR A 121 -6.58 -3.18 -9.63
C TYR A 121 -7.24 -1.87 -10.06
N ILE A 122 -7.94 -1.23 -9.14
CA ILE A 122 -8.46 0.13 -9.31
C ILE A 122 -7.86 1.01 -8.23
N GLY A 123 -7.14 2.04 -8.65
CA GLY A 123 -6.49 2.99 -7.77
C GLY A 123 -6.31 4.36 -8.41
N ALA A 124 -5.47 5.17 -7.80
CA ALA A 124 -5.08 6.47 -8.33
C ALA A 124 -3.67 6.84 -7.86
N GLU A 125 -2.94 7.61 -8.68
CA GLU A 125 -1.59 8.03 -8.32
C GLU A 125 -1.55 8.92 -7.08
N TYR A 126 -2.57 9.79 -6.88
CA TYR A 126 -2.63 10.68 -5.70
C TYR A 126 -2.74 9.94 -4.37
N CYS A 127 -3.38 8.78 -4.37
CA CYS A 127 -3.82 8.10 -3.15
C CYS A 127 -2.64 7.48 -2.38
N PRO A 128 -2.42 7.83 -1.10
CA PRO A 128 -1.31 7.30 -0.32
C PRO A 128 -1.47 5.81 0.03
N TYR A 129 -2.69 5.32 0.20
CA TYR A 129 -2.94 3.89 0.42
C TYR A 129 -2.68 3.07 -0.85
N CYS A 130 -3.04 3.61 -2.03
CA CYS A 130 -2.65 3.03 -3.32
C CYS A 130 -1.12 3.01 -3.46
N ALA A 131 -0.46 4.07 -3.01
CA ALA A 131 0.99 4.16 -3.01
C ALA A 131 1.65 3.04 -2.20
N ALA A 132 1.13 2.75 -1.02
CA ALA A 132 1.60 1.65 -0.18
C ALA A 132 1.36 0.28 -0.88
N GLU A 133 0.15 0.03 -1.35
CA GLU A 133 -0.25 -1.26 -1.88
C GLU A 133 0.52 -1.67 -3.14
N ARG A 134 0.89 -0.71 -4.02
CA ARG A 134 1.64 -1.00 -5.25
C ARG A 134 2.99 -1.69 -5.00
N TRP A 135 3.68 -1.40 -3.89
CA TRP A 135 4.92 -2.09 -3.56
C TRP A 135 4.69 -3.58 -3.34
N SER A 136 3.70 -3.95 -2.55
CA SER A 136 3.35 -5.35 -2.29
C SER A 136 2.85 -6.06 -3.55
N MET A 137 2.06 -5.37 -4.38
CA MET A 137 1.59 -5.90 -5.65
C MET A 137 2.74 -6.21 -6.60
N ILE A 138 3.73 -5.31 -6.73
CA ILE A 138 4.90 -5.54 -7.60
C ILE A 138 5.69 -6.76 -7.12
N VAL A 139 5.96 -6.87 -5.81
CA VAL A 139 6.65 -8.03 -5.24
C VAL A 139 5.87 -9.33 -5.55
N ALA A 140 4.57 -9.36 -5.30
CA ALA A 140 3.74 -10.53 -5.54
C ALA A 140 3.66 -10.91 -7.02
N LEU A 141 3.32 -9.95 -7.91
CA LEU A 141 3.19 -10.16 -9.36
C LEU A 141 4.51 -10.66 -9.99
N SER A 142 5.65 -10.16 -9.51
CA SER A 142 6.97 -10.56 -10.01
C SER A 142 7.29 -12.03 -9.80
N ARG A 143 6.57 -12.71 -8.91
CA ARG A 143 6.69 -14.15 -8.68
C ARG A 143 6.00 -14.99 -9.77
N PHE A 144 5.03 -14.42 -10.47
CA PHE A 144 4.20 -15.13 -11.47
C PHE A 144 4.48 -14.67 -12.90
N GLY A 145 5.24 -13.60 -13.08
CA GLY A 145 5.48 -13.02 -14.40
C GLY A 145 6.48 -11.87 -14.37
N THR A 146 6.47 -11.08 -15.43
CA THR A 146 7.39 -9.97 -15.61
C THR A 146 6.63 -8.67 -15.79
N LEU A 147 6.95 -7.68 -14.97
CA LEU A 147 6.52 -6.29 -15.11
C LEU A 147 7.60 -5.50 -15.86
N THR A 148 7.18 -4.74 -16.86
CA THR A 148 8.04 -3.79 -17.59
C THR A 148 7.36 -2.44 -17.66
N GLY A 149 8.12 -1.36 -17.93
CA GLY A 149 7.57 -0.01 -18.03
C GLY A 149 7.17 0.62 -16.70
N LEU A 150 7.57 0.04 -15.56
CA LEU A 150 7.36 0.66 -14.25
C LEU A 150 8.07 2.00 -14.18
N SER A 151 7.37 3.02 -13.68
CA SER A 151 7.94 4.33 -13.35
C SER A 151 7.52 4.77 -11.95
N THR A 152 8.30 5.68 -11.39
CA THR A 152 8.13 6.14 -10.01
C THR A 152 7.32 7.43 -9.96
N VAL A 153 6.44 7.53 -8.97
CA VAL A 153 5.69 8.73 -8.61
C VAL A 153 5.60 8.85 -7.09
N HIS A 154 5.14 9.99 -6.58
CA HIS A 154 4.69 10.13 -5.19
C HIS A 154 3.17 10.18 -5.16
N SER A 155 2.55 9.78 -4.02
CA SER A 155 1.18 10.21 -3.75
C SER A 155 1.12 11.73 -3.64
N ALA A 156 -0.07 12.32 -3.77
CA ALA A 156 -0.22 13.77 -3.68
C ALA A 156 0.09 14.28 -2.26
N ALA A 157 0.47 15.56 -2.17
CA ALA A 157 0.61 16.25 -0.90
C ALA A 157 -0.73 16.82 -0.42
N ALA A 158 -1.54 17.31 -1.36
CA ALA A 158 -2.86 17.88 -1.12
C ALA A 158 -3.70 17.78 -2.40
N ASP A 159 -5.02 17.84 -2.26
CA ASP A 159 -5.96 17.88 -3.38
C ASP A 159 -6.03 19.27 -4.05
N GLY A 160 -6.84 19.40 -5.11
CA GLY A 160 -7.03 20.65 -5.82
C GLY A 160 -7.79 21.74 -5.03
N ALA A 161 -8.38 21.41 -3.89
CA ALA A 161 -8.93 22.35 -2.92
C ALA A 161 -7.92 22.79 -1.86
N GLY A 162 -6.68 22.23 -1.88
CA GLY A 162 -5.63 22.48 -0.90
C GLY A 162 -5.78 21.69 0.40
N VAL A 163 -6.64 20.68 0.43
CA VAL A 163 -6.78 19.78 1.60
C VAL A 163 -5.63 18.79 1.59
N ALA A 164 -4.84 18.78 2.66
CA ALA A 164 -3.68 17.91 2.77
C ALA A 164 -4.07 16.43 2.86
N GLU A 165 -3.36 15.59 2.11
CA GLU A 165 -3.46 14.14 2.21
C GLU A 165 -2.94 13.64 3.57
N PRO A 166 -3.53 12.56 4.14
CA PRO A 166 -3.13 12.06 5.47
C PRO A 166 -1.69 11.55 5.51
N TYR A 167 -1.15 11.08 4.38
CA TYR A 167 0.23 10.60 4.21
C TYR A 167 0.81 11.19 2.92
N PRO A 168 1.18 12.49 2.95
CA PRO A 168 1.59 13.21 1.75
C PRO A 168 2.93 12.69 1.21
N ASN A 169 3.08 12.76 -0.12
CA ASN A 169 4.33 12.43 -0.82
C ASN A 169 4.86 11.02 -0.50
N THR A 170 3.98 10.02 -0.35
CA THR A 170 4.41 8.62 -0.19
C THR A 170 5.08 8.13 -1.47
N PRO A 171 6.36 7.67 -1.41
CA PRO A 171 7.07 7.17 -2.59
C PRO A 171 6.41 5.90 -3.13
N THR A 172 6.17 5.86 -4.44
CA THR A 172 5.47 4.73 -5.05
C THR A 172 5.78 4.59 -6.54
N TRP A 173 5.01 3.78 -7.21
CA TRP A 173 5.04 3.42 -8.61
C TRP A 173 3.77 3.89 -9.30
N THR A 174 3.79 3.98 -10.63
CA THR A 174 2.57 4.04 -11.44
C THR A 174 2.53 2.87 -12.41
N PHE A 175 1.32 2.36 -12.64
CA PHE A 175 1.07 1.29 -13.61
C PHE A 175 0.62 1.80 -14.98
N VAL A 176 0.51 3.11 -15.18
CA VAL A 176 -0.05 3.73 -16.41
C VAL A 176 0.62 3.21 -17.69
N HIS A 177 1.93 3.02 -17.68
CA HIS A 177 2.70 2.52 -18.81
C HIS A 177 3.32 1.15 -18.54
N ALA A 178 2.95 0.54 -17.43
CA ALA A 178 3.43 -0.80 -17.10
C ALA A 178 2.73 -1.85 -17.96
N THR A 179 3.49 -2.85 -18.38
CA THR A 179 2.94 -4.05 -18.99
C THR A 179 3.31 -5.27 -18.17
N TYR A 180 2.39 -6.23 -18.11
CA TYR A 180 2.59 -7.46 -17.38
C TYR A 180 2.45 -8.67 -18.29
N THR A 181 3.44 -9.56 -18.24
CA THR A 181 3.44 -10.81 -19.01
C THR A 181 3.55 -11.99 -18.06
N SER A 182 2.58 -12.89 -18.11
CA SER A 182 2.53 -14.10 -17.28
C SER A 182 1.86 -15.25 -18.02
N GLN A 183 2.27 -16.47 -17.70
CA GLN A 183 1.59 -17.68 -18.17
C GLN A 183 0.36 -18.00 -17.28
N TYR A 184 0.28 -17.45 -16.07
CA TYR A 184 -0.65 -17.87 -15.02
C TYR A 184 -1.85 -16.96 -14.87
N LEU A 185 -1.68 -15.64 -15.01
CA LEU A 185 -2.76 -14.67 -14.82
C LEU A 185 -2.59 -13.46 -15.75
N THR A 186 -3.67 -12.70 -15.91
CA THR A 186 -3.67 -11.36 -16.48
C THR A 186 -3.72 -10.34 -15.34
N PHE A 187 -2.98 -9.25 -15.46
CA PHE A 187 -3.06 -8.10 -14.56
C PHE A 187 -3.61 -6.91 -15.30
N THR A 188 -4.71 -6.35 -14.80
CA THR A 188 -5.41 -5.18 -15.36
C THR A 188 -5.37 -4.03 -14.35
N PRO A 189 -4.40 -3.12 -14.43
CA PRO A 189 -4.38 -1.94 -13.58
C PRO A 189 -5.19 -0.79 -14.20
N VAL A 190 -5.92 -0.07 -13.34
CA VAL A 190 -6.64 1.17 -13.66
C VAL A 190 -6.23 2.25 -12.68
N GLU A 191 -5.49 3.25 -13.15
CA GLU A 191 -5.11 4.44 -12.39
C GLU A 191 -6.08 5.57 -12.75
N THR A 192 -7.05 5.84 -11.88
CA THR A 192 -8.18 6.72 -12.20
C THR A 192 -7.82 8.20 -12.27
N TYR A 193 -6.86 8.64 -11.47
CA TYR A 193 -6.43 10.05 -11.40
C TYR A 193 -4.91 10.15 -11.25
N THR A 194 -4.37 11.27 -11.71
CA THR A 194 -2.97 11.63 -11.49
C THR A 194 -2.73 12.04 -10.03
N ASN A 195 -1.46 12.27 -9.67
CA ASN A 195 -1.07 12.90 -8.40
C ASN A 195 -1.01 14.44 -8.47
N THR A 196 -1.42 15.03 -9.61
CA THR A 196 -1.39 16.47 -9.83
C THR A 196 -2.73 17.08 -9.44
N PRO A 197 -2.76 18.03 -8.48
CA PRO A 197 -3.98 18.73 -8.09
C PRO A 197 -4.59 19.51 -9.23
N ASP A 198 -5.91 19.43 -9.38
CA ASP A 198 -6.72 20.24 -10.31
C ASP A 198 -7.52 21.28 -9.50
N SER A 199 -7.03 22.50 -9.43
CA SER A 199 -7.65 23.58 -8.69
C SER A 199 -9.01 24.01 -9.27
N ALA A 200 -9.25 23.79 -10.57
CA ALA A 200 -10.51 24.13 -11.23
C ALA A 200 -11.65 23.20 -10.76
N ASN A 201 -11.35 21.90 -10.65
CA ASN A 201 -12.31 20.89 -10.20
C ASN A 201 -12.18 20.56 -8.71
N LYS A 202 -11.23 21.19 -8.00
CA LYS A 202 -10.96 20.97 -6.57
C LYS A 202 -10.66 19.49 -6.22
N TYR A 203 -10.04 18.80 -7.16
CA TYR A 203 -9.70 17.39 -7.02
C TYR A 203 -8.35 17.09 -7.72
N TYR A 204 -8.25 16.04 -8.51
CA TYR A 204 -7.08 15.66 -9.30
C TYR A 204 -7.43 15.54 -10.77
N TYR A 205 -6.44 15.70 -11.66
CA TYR A 205 -6.68 15.49 -13.09
C TYR A 205 -7.02 14.02 -13.38
N PRO A 206 -8.10 13.74 -14.15
CA PRO A 206 -8.44 12.38 -14.56
C PRO A 206 -7.31 11.75 -15.39
N LEU A 207 -7.13 10.43 -15.25
CA LEU A 207 -6.10 9.67 -15.96
C LEU A 207 -6.71 8.51 -16.77
N GLN A 208 -7.18 7.46 -16.13
CA GLN A 208 -7.87 6.35 -16.77
C GLN A 208 -9.31 6.23 -16.23
N THR A 209 -10.21 5.77 -17.09
CA THR A 209 -11.60 5.52 -16.68
C THR A 209 -11.82 4.02 -16.63
N PRO A 210 -12.24 3.46 -15.49
CA PRO A 210 -12.65 2.07 -15.42
C PRO A 210 -13.76 1.80 -16.44
N THR A 211 -13.75 0.66 -17.06
CA THR A 211 -14.90 0.18 -17.86
C THR A 211 -16.12 0.00 -16.97
N THR A 212 -17.31 -0.06 -17.57
CA THR A 212 -18.55 -0.31 -16.83
C THR A 212 -18.48 -1.62 -16.03
N ALA A 213 -17.80 -2.65 -16.57
CA ALA A 213 -17.64 -3.92 -15.90
C ALA A 213 -16.72 -3.82 -14.68
N GLU A 214 -15.55 -3.15 -14.81
CA GLU A 214 -14.62 -2.92 -13.71
C GLU A 214 -15.23 -2.07 -12.60
N GLN A 215 -15.94 -1.00 -12.97
CA GLN A 215 -16.66 -0.16 -12.00
C GLN A 215 -17.76 -0.95 -11.29
N ALA A 216 -18.44 -1.87 -11.97
CA ALA A 216 -19.47 -2.72 -11.36
C ALA A 216 -18.87 -3.67 -10.31
N LEU A 217 -17.63 -4.17 -10.51
CA LEU A 217 -16.93 -5.00 -9.52
C LEU A 217 -16.60 -4.20 -8.25
N LEU A 218 -16.02 -3.01 -8.41
CA LEU A 218 -15.78 -2.10 -7.29
C LEU A 218 -17.07 -1.84 -6.51
N THR A 219 -18.13 -1.42 -7.20
CA THR A 219 -19.43 -1.11 -6.58
C THR A 219 -20.06 -2.31 -5.87
N LYS A 220 -19.83 -3.52 -6.39
CA LYS A 220 -20.42 -4.76 -5.85
C LYS A 220 -19.71 -5.24 -4.59
N TYR A 221 -18.37 -5.17 -4.58
CA TYR A 221 -17.58 -5.83 -3.56
C TYR A 221 -16.98 -4.89 -2.52
N ASP A 222 -16.67 -3.64 -2.90
CA ASP A 222 -16.10 -2.66 -1.96
C ASP A 222 -17.20 -2.00 -1.10
N VAL A 223 -17.90 -2.84 -0.37
CA VAL A 223 -19.04 -2.52 0.50
C VAL A 223 -19.04 -3.45 1.72
N PRO A 224 -19.85 -3.22 2.75
CA PRO A 224 -20.00 -4.18 3.84
C PRO A 224 -20.39 -5.58 3.34
N PRO A 225 -19.79 -6.68 3.88
CA PRO A 225 -18.90 -6.69 5.05
C PRO A 225 -17.41 -6.46 4.75
N LEU A 226 -16.99 -6.35 3.48
CA LEU A 226 -15.57 -6.20 3.12
C LEU A 226 -14.97 -4.91 3.72
N VAL A 227 -15.71 -3.81 3.63
CA VAL A 227 -15.34 -2.52 4.23
C VAL A 227 -16.51 -1.93 5.02
N PRO A 228 -16.28 -1.04 6.00
CA PRO A 228 -17.33 -0.25 6.60
C PRO A 228 -18.07 0.61 5.56
N SER A 229 -19.36 0.90 5.79
CA SER A 229 -20.15 1.74 4.86
C SER A 229 -19.57 3.14 4.63
N SER A 230 -18.76 3.64 5.57
CA SER A 230 -18.05 4.93 5.43
C SER A 230 -16.96 4.90 4.38
N ASP A 231 -16.45 3.72 4.06
CA ASP A 231 -15.27 3.51 3.22
C ASP A 231 -15.66 2.84 1.89
N ALA A 232 -16.97 2.59 1.68
CA ALA A 232 -17.48 1.96 0.48
C ALA A 232 -17.15 2.75 -0.79
N GLY A 233 -16.60 2.06 -1.80
CA GLY A 233 -16.15 2.66 -3.07
C GLY A 233 -14.81 3.39 -2.97
N ALA A 234 -14.05 3.19 -1.86
CA ALA A 234 -12.71 3.76 -1.68
C ALA A 234 -11.66 2.99 -2.52
N ILE A 235 -10.47 3.58 -2.63
CA ILE A 235 -9.31 2.97 -3.31
C ILE A 235 -8.13 2.85 -2.34
N PRO A 236 -7.23 1.88 -2.56
CA PRO A 236 -7.18 0.90 -3.64
C PRO A 236 -8.22 -0.21 -3.48
N PHE A 237 -8.69 -0.75 -4.60
CA PHE A 237 -9.48 -1.97 -4.67
C PHE A 237 -8.77 -2.97 -5.57
N VAL A 238 -8.66 -4.22 -5.13
CA VAL A 238 -8.06 -5.31 -5.91
C VAL A 238 -9.00 -6.51 -5.91
N ASP A 239 -9.37 -6.98 -7.10
CA ASP A 239 -10.14 -8.21 -7.29
C ASP A 239 -9.22 -9.31 -7.83
N PHE A 240 -9.26 -10.45 -7.20
CA PHE A 240 -8.53 -11.66 -7.60
C PHE A 240 -9.53 -12.70 -8.15
N GLY A 241 -9.82 -12.61 -9.41
CA GLY A 241 -10.63 -13.62 -10.12
C GLY A 241 -12.07 -13.73 -9.66
N ASN A 242 -12.67 -12.73 -9.01
CA ASN A 242 -13.97 -12.82 -8.31
C ASN A 242 -14.01 -13.92 -7.23
N LYS A 243 -12.84 -14.36 -6.75
CA LYS A 243 -12.71 -15.32 -5.65
C LYS A 243 -12.28 -14.62 -4.35
N TYR A 244 -11.40 -13.62 -4.46
CA TYR A 244 -11.00 -12.79 -3.33
C TYR A 244 -11.02 -11.31 -3.73
N ALA A 245 -11.19 -10.42 -2.75
CA ALA A 245 -11.01 -8.99 -2.94
C ALA A 245 -10.24 -8.39 -1.76
N LEU A 246 -9.43 -7.38 -2.04
CA LEU A 246 -8.77 -6.53 -1.06
C LEU A 246 -9.22 -5.09 -1.28
N ALA A 247 -9.76 -4.47 -0.24
CA ALA A 247 -10.09 -3.06 -0.22
C ALA A 247 -9.20 -2.34 0.79
N GLY A 248 -8.62 -1.23 0.38
CA GLY A 248 -7.59 -0.54 1.14
C GLY A 248 -6.20 -1.17 0.96
N ALA A 249 -5.22 -0.68 1.72
CA ALA A 249 -3.85 -1.19 1.71
C ALA A 249 -3.60 -2.17 2.85
N GLY A 250 -2.74 -3.16 2.62
CA GLY A 250 -2.35 -4.14 3.62
C GLY A 250 -1.61 -3.56 4.83
N TYR A 251 -1.07 -2.34 4.71
CA TYR A 251 -0.35 -1.65 5.78
C TYR A 251 -0.49 -0.12 5.64
N LEU A 252 -0.13 0.63 6.71
CA LEU A 252 -0.23 2.08 6.70
C LEU A 252 0.87 2.72 5.83
N PRO A 253 0.54 3.73 5.00
CA PRO A 253 1.51 4.46 4.18
C PRO A 253 2.63 5.13 4.98
N SER A 254 2.43 5.38 6.28
CA SER A 254 3.46 5.91 7.19
C SER A 254 4.71 5.04 7.27
N THR A 255 4.64 3.78 6.92
CA THR A 255 5.79 2.86 6.84
C THR A 255 6.83 3.31 5.81
N LEU A 256 6.37 3.96 4.75
CA LEU A 256 7.21 4.44 3.65
C LEU A 256 7.55 5.94 3.77
N ALA A 257 6.98 6.64 4.76
CA ALA A 257 7.12 8.08 4.91
C ALA A 257 8.60 8.51 5.06
N GLY A 258 9.03 9.42 4.19
CA GLY A 258 10.38 9.98 4.21
C GLY A 258 11.49 9.04 3.73
N LEU A 259 11.16 7.83 3.26
CA LEU A 259 12.12 6.92 2.67
C LEU A 259 12.31 7.20 1.18
N SER A 260 13.50 6.89 0.65
CA SER A 260 13.72 6.86 -0.80
C SER A 260 13.30 5.51 -1.40
N TRP A 261 13.04 5.45 -2.72
CA TRP A 261 12.78 4.18 -3.41
C TRP A 261 13.93 3.18 -3.24
N ALA A 262 15.17 3.66 -3.25
CA ALA A 262 16.35 2.81 -3.04
C ALA A 262 16.39 2.22 -1.63
N THR A 263 16.03 3.01 -0.61
CA THR A 263 15.95 2.55 0.78
C THR A 263 14.84 1.52 0.93
N ILE A 264 13.64 1.82 0.42
CA ILE A 264 12.51 0.87 0.49
C ILE A 264 12.88 -0.45 -0.20
N ALA A 265 13.41 -0.39 -1.43
CA ALA A 265 13.80 -1.58 -2.17
C ALA A 265 14.90 -2.40 -1.46
N ALA A 266 15.88 -1.75 -0.85
CA ALA A 266 16.92 -2.43 -0.07
C ALA A 266 16.35 -3.12 1.17
N ASP A 267 15.43 -2.45 1.87
CA ASP A 267 14.78 -2.97 3.07
C ASP A 267 13.92 -4.22 2.81
N LEU A 268 13.37 -4.39 1.60
CA LEU A 268 12.64 -5.61 1.21
C LEU A 268 13.50 -6.87 1.28
N SER A 269 14.82 -6.76 1.15
CA SER A 269 15.72 -7.91 1.28
C SER A 269 16.11 -8.23 2.73
N ASN A 270 15.69 -7.39 3.69
CA ASN A 270 15.95 -7.58 5.11
C ASN A 270 14.66 -8.01 5.84
N PRO A 271 14.47 -9.31 6.13
CA PRO A 271 13.21 -9.80 6.72
C PRO A 271 12.92 -9.24 8.12
N SER A 272 13.89 -8.60 8.77
CA SER A 272 13.72 -7.96 10.08
C SER A 272 13.31 -6.49 9.99
N SER A 273 13.39 -5.85 8.81
CA SER A 273 12.99 -4.46 8.63
C SER A 273 11.47 -4.31 8.76
N THR A 274 11.01 -3.15 9.23
CA THR A 274 9.58 -2.85 9.27
C THR A 274 8.98 -2.83 7.87
N VAL A 275 9.75 -2.36 6.87
CA VAL A 275 9.34 -2.33 5.47
C VAL A 275 9.08 -3.74 4.95
N ALA A 276 10.04 -4.67 5.09
CA ALA A 276 9.83 -6.06 4.68
C ALA A 276 8.67 -6.71 5.44
N GLN A 277 8.59 -6.55 6.76
CA GLN A 277 7.50 -7.13 7.55
C GLN A 277 6.11 -6.71 7.06
N GLN A 278 5.96 -5.50 6.54
CA GLN A 278 4.68 -4.98 6.08
C GLN A 278 4.48 -5.16 4.57
N VAL A 279 5.45 -4.76 3.75
CA VAL A 279 5.35 -4.88 2.28
C VAL A 279 5.36 -6.34 1.84
N ASP A 280 6.36 -7.11 2.27
CA ASP A 280 6.50 -8.52 1.85
C ASP A 280 5.46 -9.41 2.54
N GLY A 281 5.07 -9.08 3.78
CA GLY A 281 3.96 -9.74 4.46
C GLY A 281 2.65 -9.58 3.67
N THR A 282 2.31 -8.38 3.25
CA THR A 282 1.16 -8.10 2.36
C THR A 282 1.33 -8.81 1.01
N ALA A 283 2.53 -8.76 0.41
CA ALA A 283 2.83 -9.46 -0.84
C ALA A 283 2.62 -10.97 -0.74
N ASN A 284 2.90 -11.58 0.40
CA ASN A 284 2.63 -13.00 0.63
C ASN A 284 1.11 -13.32 0.67
N TYR A 285 0.28 -12.45 1.26
CA TYR A 285 -1.17 -12.58 1.20
C TYR A 285 -1.72 -12.37 -0.23
N ILE A 286 -1.20 -11.38 -0.97
CA ILE A 286 -1.53 -11.20 -2.39
C ILE A 286 -1.11 -12.44 -3.19
N THR A 287 0.08 -12.98 -2.94
CA THR A 287 0.55 -14.22 -3.55
C THR A 287 -0.38 -15.38 -3.26
N ALA A 288 -0.87 -15.51 -2.03
CA ALA A 288 -1.82 -16.55 -1.64
C ALA A 288 -3.15 -16.42 -2.42
N ALA A 289 -3.69 -15.20 -2.55
CA ALA A 289 -4.87 -14.96 -3.36
C ALA A 289 -4.64 -15.31 -4.85
N ILE A 290 -3.48 -14.93 -5.41
CA ILE A 290 -3.11 -15.31 -6.78
C ILE A 290 -2.99 -16.84 -6.92
N CYS A 291 -2.36 -17.54 -5.98
CA CYS A 291 -2.30 -19.00 -5.96
C CYS A 291 -3.71 -19.62 -5.98
N GLY A 292 -4.63 -19.07 -5.20
CA GLY A 292 -6.02 -19.52 -5.15
C GLY A 292 -6.75 -19.40 -6.48
N ILE A 293 -6.46 -18.39 -7.30
CA ILE A 293 -7.12 -18.22 -8.62
C ILE A 293 -6.38 -18.94 -9.75
N THR A 294 -5.10 -19.27 -9.58
CA THR A 294 -4.29 -19.98 -10.58
C THR A 294 -4.25 -21.49 -10.37
N GLY A 295 -5.03 -22.03 -9.42
CA GLY A 295 -5.02 -23.45 -9.09
C GLY A 295 -3.69 -23.90 -8.49
N ASN A 296 -3.07 -23.07 -7.69
CA ASN A 296 -1.76 -23.27 -7.04
C ASN A 296 -0.61 -23.47 -8.04
N ALA A 297 -0.65 -22.76 -9.17
CA ALA A 297 0.42 -22.74 -10.16
C ALA A 297 1.10 -21.36 -10.23
N PRO A 298 2.47 -21.31 -10.32
CA PRO A 298 3.39 -22.47 -10.29
C PRO A 298 3.63 -22.97 -8.86
N ALA A 299 3.86 -24.27 -8.72
CA ALA A 299 4.13 -24.89 -7.41
C ALA A 299 5.38 -24.36 -6.71
N SER A 300 6.35 -23.81 -7.46
CA SER A 300 7.54 -23.14 -6.90
C SER A 300 7.22 -21.85 -6.13
N VAL A 301 6.07 -21.23 -6.39
CA VAL A 301 5.59 -20.02 -5.72
C VAL A 301 4.49 -20.37 -4.73
N CYS A 302 3.54 -21.23 -5.12
CA CYS A 302 2.39 -21.62 -4.31
C CYS A 302 2.78 -22.77 -3.35
N THR A 303 3.78 -22.50 -2.51
CA THR A 303 4.30 -23.44 -1.51
C THR A 303 3.29 -23.70 -0.39
N SER A 304 3.55 -24.71 0.44
CA SER A 304 2.67 -25.00 1.59
C SER A 304 2.54 -23.83 2.57
N SER A 305 3.59 -23.01 2.72
CA SER A 305 3.54 -21.78 3.55
C SER A 305 2.59 -20.73 2.97
N ILE A 306 2.59 -20.54 1.65
CA ILE A 306 1.66 -19.63 0.96
C ILE A 306 0.22 -20.17 1.00
N GLN A 307 0.02 -21.48 0.77
CA GLN A 307 -1.31 -22.10 0.90
C GLN A 307 -1.88 -22.00 2.32
N ALA A 308 -1.01 -22.05 3.34
CA ALA A 308 -1.43 -21.79 4.71
C ALA A 308 -1.90 -20.34 4.96
N LEU A 309 -1.42 -19.37 4.17
CA LEU A 309 -1.97 -17.99 4.17
C LEU A 309 -3.29 -17.93 3.38
N GLU A 310 -3.43 -18.65 2.26
CA GLU A 310 -4.69 -18.72 1.52
C GLU A 310 -5.84 -19.20 2.41
N SER A 311 -5.59 -20.12 3.32
CA SER A 311 -6.63 -20.60 4.25
C SER A 311 -7.09 -19.55 5.28
N LYS A 312 -6.46 -18.37 5.33
CA LYS A 312 -6.79 -17.28 6.25
C LYS A 312 -7.47 -16.08 5.60
N ILE A 313 -7.72 -16.14 4.27
CA ILE A 313 -8.31 -15.08 3.47
C ILE A 313 -9.66 -15.45 2.87
#